data_f258454468c94668c19b8b3850d567d0
#
_entry.id   f258454468c94668c19b8b3850d567d0
#
_cell.length_a   1.000
_cell.length_b   1.000
_cell.length_c   1.000
_cell.angle_alpha   90.00
_cell.angle_beta   90.00
_cell.angle_gamma   90.00
#
_symmetry.space_group_name_H-M   'P 1'
#
loop_
_entity.id
_entity.type
_entity.pdbx_description
1 polymer ?
#
loop_
_entity_poly.entity_id
_entity_poly.type
_entity_poly.pdbx_seq_one_letter_code
_entity_poly.pdbx_strand_id
1 'polypeptide(L)'
;FDKMVEKGIDPGYASKLIQYGWETVTEGLKHGGITNMMDRLSNPAKVRCFHLAEELKTIMRPLYETHQDDIMTGEFSKTMMEDWANDDANLLKWRAATQDTAFENTPNTDAEISEQEYYDNGILLIAMCKAGVELAFEVMVSAGIKEESAYYESLHETPLIANTIARKKLYEMNVVISDTAEYGCYLFDHACRPLLADFMSKMYTDVIGAGMGGDNGVDNQELIAVNHAIRTHPVEVIGEELRGYMTAMKRIV
;
A
#
# COMPACT_ATOMS: atom_id res chain seq x y z
N PHE A 1 -11.26 3.48 -5.17
CA PHE A 1 -12.59 2.97 -5.51
C PHE A 1 -13.38 3.98 -6.33
N ASP A 2 -13.65 5.18 -5.81
CA ASP A 2 -14.50 6.20 -6.48
C ASP A 2 -13.97 6.56 -7.87
N LYS A 3 -12.65 6.67 -8.02
CA LYS A 3 -12.01 6.93 -9.31
C LYS A 3 -12.21 5.80 -10.32
N MET A 4 -12.20 4.55 -9.88
CA MET A 4 -12.49 3.40 -10.74
C MET A 4 -13.93 3.46 -11.26
N VAL A 5 -14.88 3.70 -10.35
CA VAL A 5 -16.30 3.82 -10.70
C VAL A 5 -16.56 5.02 -11.62
N GLU A 6 -15.95 6.17 -11.35
CA GLU A 6 -15.98 7.37 -12.22
C GLU A 6 -15.51 7.05 -13.65
N LYS A 7 -14.52 6.17 -13.78
CA LYS A 7 -13.98 5.75 -15.08
C LYS A 7 -14.76 4.58 -15.73
N GLY A 8 -15.87 4.16 -15.15
CA GLY A 8 -16.75 3.15 -15.71
C GLY A 8 -16.42 1.71 -15.35
N ILE A 9 -15.54 1.48 -14.39
CA ILE A 9 -15.32 0.13 -13.83
C ILE A 9 -16.54 -0.25 -12.99
N ASP A 10 -17.00 -1.50 -13.13
CA ASP A 10 -18.11 -2.02 -12.33
C ASP A 10 -17.83 -1.89 -10.83
N PRO A 11 -18.75 -1.33 -10.03
CA PRO A 11 -18.50 -1.09 -8.62
C PRO A 11 -18.23 -2.37 -7.82
N GLY A 12 -18.92 -3.47 -8.11
CA GLY A 12 -18.71 -4.75 -7.42
C GLY A 12 -17.35 -5.35 -7.75
N TYR A 13 -16.91 -5.20 -9.00
CA TYR A 13 -15.58 -5.60 -9.43
C TYR A 13 -14.50 -4.72 -8.76
N ALA A 14 -14.66 -3.39 -8.77
CA ALA A 14 -13.74 -2.47 -8.12
C ALA A 14 -13.59 -2.75 -6.62
N SER A 15 -14.71 -3.00 -5.92
CA SER A 15 -14.71 -3.38 -4.51
C SER A 15 -13.91 -4.66 -4.28
N LYS A 16 -14.15 -5.71 -5.07
CA LYS A 16 -13.45 -7.00 -4.96
C LYS A 16 -11.97 -6.88 -5.28
N LEU A 17 -11.63 -6.16 -6.37
CA LEU A 17 -10.25 -5.95 -6.78
C LEU A 17 -9.43 -5.25 -5.69
N ILE A 18 -9.97 -4.23 -5.05
CA ILE A 18 -9.29 -3.52 -3.96
C ILE A 18 -9.22 -4.40 -2.72
N GLN A 19 -10.34 -4.96 -2.27
CA GLN A 19 -10.43 -5.68 -1.01
C GLN A 19 -9.47 -6.88 -0.96
N TYR A 20 -9.43 -7.70 -2.00
CA TYR A 20 -8.59 -8.90 -2.05
C TYR A 20 -7.23 -8.65 -2.75
N GLY A 21 -7.11 -7.57 -3.51
CA GLY A 21 -5.87 -7.21 -4.17
C GLY A 21 -4.75 -6.91 -3.18
N TRP A 22 -5.05 -6.26 -2.06
CA TRP A 22 -4.06 -6.02 -1.00
C TRP A 22 -3.47 -7.33 -0.47
N GLU A 23 -4.30 -8.32 -0.16
CA GLU A 23 -3.85 -9.62 0.33
C GLU A 23 -2.98 -10.32 -0.72
N THR A 24 -3.44 -10.40 -1.97
CA THR A 24 -2.73 -11.05 -3.07
C THR A 24 -1.35 -10.42 -3.32
N VAL A 25 -1.28 -9.10 -3.36
CA VAL A 25 -0.04 -8.36 -3.64
C VAL A 25 0.95 -8.48 -2.48
N THR A 26 0.48 -8.35 -1.24
CA THR A 26 1.35 -8.38 -0.06
C THR A 26 1.83 -9.79 0.31
N GLU A 27 1.12 -10.85 -0.06
CA GLU A 27 1.65 -12.21 0.03
C GLU A 27 2.85 -12.39 -0.90
N GLY A 28 2.79 -11.87 -2.13
CA GLY A 28 3.93 -11.83 -3.04
C GLY A 28 5.12 -11.05 -2.44
N LEU A 29 4.82 -9.91 -1.83
CA LEU A 29 5.80 -9.07 -1.15
C LEU A 29 6.50 -9.79 0.01
N LYS A 30 5.76 -10.44 0.90
CA LYS A 30 6.29 -11.14 2.06
C LYS A 30 7.26 -12.26 1.68
N HIS A 31 6.91 -13.04 0.68
CA HIS A 31 7.67 -14.24 0.31
C HIS A 31 8.91 -13.96 -0.53
N GLY A 32 8.96 -12.88 -1.29
CA GLY A 32 10.08 -12.61 -2.20
C GLY A 32 10.42 -11.13 -2.35
N GLY A 33 9.91 -10.27 -1.48
CA GLY A 33 10.18 -8.84 -1.49
C GLY A 33 9.45 -8.08 -2.60
N ILE A 34 9.81 -6.81 -2.73
CA ILE A 34 9.31 -5.92 -3.80
C ILE A 34 9.67 -6.50 -5.17
N THR A 35 10.84 -7.12 -5.28
CA THR A 35 11.27 -7.80 -6.52
C THR A 35 10.25 -8.84 -6.98
N ASN A 36 9.84 -9.76 -6.10
CA ASN A 36 8.87 -10.80 -6.45
C ASN A 36 7.49 -10.21 -6.78
N MET A 37 7.04 -9.24 -6.01
CA MET A 37 5.79 -8.54 -6.27
C MET A 37 5.78 -7.88 -7.65
N MET A 38 6.86 -7.16 -8.01
CA MET A 38 6.99 -6.45 -9.28
C MET A 38 7.25 -7.38 -10.47
N ASP A 39 7.90 -8.53 -10.25
CA ASP A 39 8.19 -9.51 -11.32
C ASP A 39 6.95 -10.24 -11.83
N ARG A 40 5.81 -10.12 -11.13
CA ARG A 40 4.51 -10.65 -11.59
C ARG A 40 3.81 -9.73 -12.61
N LEU A 41 4.29 -8.49 -12.75
CA LEU A 41 3.79 -7.56 -13.77
C LEU A 41 4.43 -7.83 -15.13
N SER A 42 3.69 -7.56 -16.21
CA SER A 42 4.30 -7.43 -17.52
C SER A 42 5.38 -6.34 -17.53
N ASN A 43 6.36 -6.42 -18.44
CA ASN A 43 7.43 -5.43 -18.48
C ASN A 43 6.94 -3.98 -18.61
N PRO A 44 5.96 -3.65 -19.49
CA PRO A 44 5.38 -2.31 -19.55
C PRO A 44 4.70 -1.90 -18.24
N ALA A 45 3.94 -2.81 -17.63
CA ALA A 45 3.24 -2.54 -16.37
C ALA A 45 4.24 -2.33 -15.22
N LYS A 46 5.35 -3.08 -15.19
CA LYS A 46 6.42 -2.92 -14.20
C LYS A 46 7.06 -1.55 -14.27
N VAL A 47 7.44 -1.10 -15.46
CA VAL A 47 8.03 0.23 -15.67
C VAL A 47 7.03 1.32 -15.27
N ARG A 48 5.78 1.20 -15.70
CA ARG A 48 4.72 2.13 -15.32
C ARG A 48 4.49 2.17 -13.82
N CYS A 49 4.40 1.01 -13.18
CA CYS A 49 4.26 0.86 -11.74
C CYS A 49 5.42 1.51 -10.97
N PHE A 50 6.65 1.28 -11.43
CA PHE A 50 7.84 1.88 -10.83
C PHE A 50 7.77 3.41 -10.85
N HIS A 51 7.45 4.02 -11.98
CA HIS A 51 7.35 5.48 -12.08
C HIS A 51 6.23 6.06 -11.22
N LEU A 52 5.07 5.39 -11.16
CA LEU A 52 3.99 5.80 -10.25
C LEU A 52 4.43 5.73 -8.78
N ALA A 53 5.19 4.70 -8.41
CA ALA A 53 5.71 4.57 -7.05
C ALA A 53 6.71 5.68 -6.71
N GLU A 54 7.61 6.05 -7.63
CA GLU A 54 8.56 7.15 -7.41
C GLU A 54 7.86 8.52 -7.32
N GLU A 55 6.80 8.75 -8.10
CA GLU A 55 5.97 9.94 -7.98
C GLU A 55 5.26 9.97 -6.61
N LEU A 56 4.66 8.87 -6.19
CA LEU A 56 4.04 8.72 -4.87
C LEU A 56 5.04 8.96 -3.74
N LYS A 57 6.24 8.41 -3.81
CA LYS A 57 7.31 8.65 -2.82
C LYS A 57 7.63 10.13 -2.71
N THR A 58 7.73 10.82 -3.84
CA THR A 58 8.02 12.26 -3.87
C THR A 58 6.91 13.08 -3.19
N ILE A 59 5.64 12.76 -3.47
CA ILE A 59 4.48 13.45 -2.90
C ILE A 59 4.35 13.19 -1.39
N MET A 60 4.57 11.95 -0.97
CA MET A 60 4.25 11.50 0.38
C MET A 60 5.41 11.64 1.38
N ARG A 61 6.65 11.78 0.91
CA ARG A 61 7.83 11.86 1.80
C ARG A 61 7.70 12.89 2.93
N PRO A 62 7.30 14.15 2.68
CA PRO A 62 7.18 15.11 3.76
C PRO A 62 6.18 14.70 4.86
N LEU A 63 5.10 14.01 4.47
CA LEU A 63 4.12 13.50 5.43
C LEU A 63 4.69 12.36 6.28
N TYR A 64 5.41 11.42 5.66
CA TYR A 64 6.06 10.31 6.39
C TYR A 64 7.11 10.84 7.38
N GLU A 65 7.93 11.80 6.97
CA GLU A 65 8.93 12.44 7.83
C GLU A 65 8.27 13.16 9.01
N THR A 66 7.23 13.96 8.77
CA THR A 66 6.47 14.63 9.83
C THR A 66 5.85 13.63 10.79
N HIS A 67 5.21 12.57 10.28
CA HIS A 67 4.57 11.56 11.12
C HIS A 67 5.60 10.80 11.97
N GLN A 68 6.77 10.48 11.41
CA GLN A 68 7.88 9.88 12.16
C GLN A 68 8.37 10.80 13.27
N ASP A 69 8.54 12.09 13.00
CA ASP A 69 8.96 13.08 14.00
C ASP A 69 7.92 13.21 15.12
N ASP A 70 6.62 13.24 14.79
CA ASP A 70 5.53 13.29 15.76
C ASP A 70 5.52 12.07 16.70
N ILE A 71 5.83 10.88 16.15
CA ILE A 71 6.00 9.66 16.96
C ILE A 71 7.20 9.78 17.89
N MET A 72 8.36 10.19 17.36
CA MET A 72 9.62 10.28 18.12
C MET A 72 9.60 11.35 19.19
N THR A 73 8.93 12.46 18.96
CA THR A 73 8.80 13.58 19.90
C THR A 73 7.68 13.38 20.92
N GLY A 74 6.78 12.42 20.70
CA GLY A 74 5.60 12.16 21.51
C GLY A 74 4.39 13.04 21.18
N GLU A 75 4.47 13.90 20.15
CA GLU A 75 3.33 14.73 19.74
C GLU A 75 2.16 13.89 19.23
N PHE A 76 2.43 12.79 18.52
CA PHE A 76 1.40 11.82 18.14
C PHE A 76 0.65 11.28 19.36
N SER A 77 1.37 10.80 20.38
CA SER A 77 0.77 10.26 21.60
C SER A 77 -0.03 11.32 22.36
N LYS A 78 0.48 12.55 22.40
CA LYS A 78 -0.20 13.69 23.04
C LYS A 78 -1.53 13.99 22.30
N THR A 79 -1.51 14.09 20.97
CA THR A 79 -2.71 14.35 20.15
C THR A 79 -3.77 13.27 20.37
N MET A 80 -3.37 12.00 20.39
CA MET A 80 -4.27 10.89 20.67
C MET A 80 -4.87 10.96 22.09
N MET A 81 -4.05 11.27 23.11
CA MET A 81 -4.50 11.40 24.48
C MET A 81 -5.45 12.60 24.70
N GLU A 82 -5.24 13.69 23.97
CA GLU A 82 -6.14 14.85 23.99
C GLU A 82 -7.51 14.50 23.38
N ASP A 83 -7.55 13.69 22.31
CA ASP A 83 -8.81 13.22 21.74
C ASP A 83 -9.54 12.27 22.70
N TRP A 84 -8.84 11.34 23.34
CA TRP A 84 -9.40 10.48 24.39
C TRP A 84 -10.00 11.30 25.54
N ALA A 85 -9.30 12.35 25.98
CA ALA A 85 -9.82 13.25 27.02
C ALA A 85 -11.07 14.03 26.56
N ASN A 86 -11.34 14.09 25.26
CA ASN A 86 -12.49 14.72 24.63
C ASN A 86 -13.50 13.68 24.08
N ASP A 87 -13.64 12.55 24.75
CA ASP A 87 -14.58 11.47 24.41
C ASP A 87 -14.39 10.89 22.99
N ASP A 88 -13.16 10.79 22.51
CA ASP A 88 -12.79 10.25 21.18
C ASP A 88 -13.48 10.96 20.00
N ALA A 89 -13.72 12.25 20.12
CA ALA A 89 -14.57 13.00 19.18
C ALA A 89 -14.05 12.93 17.71
N ASN A 90 -12.74 13.01 17.50
CA ASN A 90 -12.16 12.88 16.17
C ASN A 90 -12.18 11.44 15.67
N LEU A 91 -11.80 10.48 16.51
CA LEU A 91 -11.79 9.06 16.18
C LEU A 91 -13.18 8.58 15.76
N LEU A 92 -14.20 8.90 16.52
CA LEU A 92 -15.59 8.52 16.21
C LEU A 92 -16.09 9.17 14.92
N LYS A 93 -15.71 10.41 14.65
CA LYS A 93 -16.01 11.10 13.39
C LYS A 93 -15.35 10.41 12.20
N TRP A 94 -14.09 10.02 12.32
CA TRP A 94 -13.35 9.34 11.25
C TRP A 94 -13.90 7.94 11.00
N ARG A 95 -14.22 7.19 12.05
CA ARG A 95 -14.91 5.89 11.96
C ARG A 95 -16.22 6.00 11.16
N ALA A 96 -17.09 6.95 11.53
CA ALA A 96 -18.34 7.16 10.81
C ALA A 96 -18.12 7.52 9.33
N ALA A 97 -17.17 8.43 9.04
CA ALA A 97 -16.85 8.79 7.68
C ALA A 97 -16.33 7.61 6.84
N THR A 98 -15.55 6.70 7.42
CA THR A 98 -15.08 5.49 6.73
C THR A 98 -16.22 4.51 6.50
N GLN A 99 -17.07 4.28 7.50
CA GLN A 99 -18.23 3.40 7.39
C GLN A 99 -19.20 3.83 6.29
N ASP A 100 -19.34 5.13 6.07
CA ASP A 100 -20.25 5.71 5.07
C ASP A 100 -19.66 5.75 3.65
N THR A 101 -18.42 5.30 3.44
CA THR A 101 -17.82 5.30 2.10
C THR A 101 -18.51 4.33 1.15
N ALA A 102 -18.51 4.66 -0.13
CA ALA A 102 -19.05 3.78 -1.17
C ALA A 102 -18.31 2.44 -1.22
N PHE A 103 -16.99 2.43 -0.97
CA PHE A 103 -16.21 1.19 -0.90
C PHE A 103 -16.71 0.23 0.19
N GLU A 104 -16.97 0.73 1.40
CA GLU A 104 -17.49 -0.10 2.49
C GLU A 104 -18.88 -0.69 2.16
N ASN A 105 -19.74 0.10 1.52
CA ASN A 105 -21.14 -0.24 1.29
C ASN A 105 -21.42 -0.97 -0.03
N THR A 106 -20.42 -1.10 -0.92
CA THR A 106 -20.58 -1.81 -2.19
C THR A 106 -20.31 -3.30 -2.01
N PRO A 107 -21.28 -4.20 -2.32
CA PRO A 107 -21.03 -5.62 -2.31
C PRO A 107 -20.06 -6.02 -3.43
N ASN A 108 -19.25 -7.04 -3.17
CA ASN A 108 -18.37 -7.60 -4.18
C ASN A 108 -19.16 -8.32 -5.28
N THR A 109 -18.61 -8.30 -6.50
CA THR A 109 -19.12 -9.19 -7.58
C THR A 109 -18.90 -10.66 -7.23
N ASP A 110 -19.81 -11.53 -7.69
CA ASP A 110 -19.65 -12.99 -7.58
C ASP A 110 -18.62 -13.54 -8.60
N ALA A 111 -18.25 -12.77 -9.63
CA ALA A 111 -17.25 -13.18 -10.60
C ALA A 111 -15.90 -13.49 -9.93
N GLU A 112 -15.28 -14.57 -10.33
CA GLU A 112 -13.92 -14.90 -9.89
C GLU A 112 -12.92 -13.93 -10.53
N ILE A 113 -11.94 -13.48 -9.75
CA ILE A 113 -10.78 -12.73 -10.20
C ILE A 113 -9.57 -13.63 -9.97
N SER A 114 -8.85 -13.94 -11.03
CA SER A 114 -7.65 -14.76 -10.91
C SER A 114 -6.50 -14.02 -10.22
N GLU A 115 -5.55 -14.75 -9.65
CA GLU A 115 -4.37 -14.15 -9.01
C GLU A 115 -3.65 -13.19 -9.97
N GLN A 116 -3.44 -13.60 -11.21
CA GLN A 116 -2.77 -12.75 -12.21
C GLN A 116 -3.58 -11.49 -12.53
N GLU A 117 -4.89 -11.58 -12.56
CA GLU A 117 -5.77 -10.43 -12.84
C GLU A 117 -5.67 -9.35 -11.74
N TYR A 118 -5.44 -9.73 -10.48
CA TYR A 118 -5.14 -8.75 -9.42
C TYR A 118 -3.86 -7.96 -9.71
N TYR A 119 -2.84 -8.60 -10.29
CA TYR A 119 -1.62 -7.91 -10.71
C TYR A 119 -1.83 -7.06 -11.96
N ASP A 120 -2.48 -7.59 -12.98
CA ASP A 120 -2.67 -6.90 -14.26
C ASP A 120 -3.55 -5.66 -14.12
N ASN A 121 -4.60 -5.73 -13.29
CA ASN A 121 -5.59 -4.66 -13.11
C ASN A 121 -5.35 -3.81 -11.86
N GLY A 122 -4.43 -4.19 -10.98
CA GLY A 122 -4.08 -3.51 -9.72
C GLY A 122 -2.76 -2.75 -9.76
N ILE A 123 -2.30 -2.24 -10.89
CA ILE A 123 -0.97 -1.61 -11.04
C ILE A 123 -0.78 -0.45 -10.04
N LEU A 124 -1.79 0.40 -9.85
CA LEU A 124 -1.71 1.49 -8.87
C LEU A 124 -1.63 0.98 -7.43
N LEU A 125 -2.35 -0.09 -7.10
CA LEU A 125 -2.30 -0.71 -5.78
C LEU A 125 -0.88 -1.23 -5.49
N ILE A 126 -0.23 -1.87 -6.46
CA ILE A 126 1.15 -2.33 -6.36
C ILE A 126 2.12 -1.15 -6.23
N ALA A 127 1.90 -0.07 -6.99
CA ALA A 127 2.71 1.14 -6.89
C ALA A 127 2.59 1.80 -5.50
N MET A 128 1.38 1.87 -4.93
CA MET A 128 1.15 2.36 -3.57
C MET A 128 1.82 1.46 -2.52
N CYS A 129 1.75 0.14 -2.68
CA CYS A 129 2.41 -0.82 -1.81
C CYS A 129 3.94 -0.62 -1.83
N LYS A 130 4.54 -0.58 -3.03
CA LYS A 130 5.97 -0.33 -3.19
C LYS A 130 6.39 1.00 -2.55
N ALA A 131 5.70 2.09 -2.90
CA ALA A 131 6.02 3.42 -2.39
C ALA A 131 5.90 3.50 -0.86
N GLY A 132 4.84 2.94 -0.30
CA GLY A 132 4.60 2.95 1.15
C GLY A 132 5.65 2.16 1.92
N VAL A 133 5.99 0.96 1.45
CA VAL A 133 7.01 0.10 2.07
C VAL A 133 8.38 0.76 2.03
N GLU A 134 8.80 1.26 0.87
CA GLU A 134 10.10 1.92 0.72
C GLU A 134 10.19 3.21 1.56
N LEU A 135 9.16 4.07 1.53
CA LEU A 135 9.14 5.29 2.33
C LEU A 135 9.19 5.01 3.84
N ALA A 136 8.37 4.07 4.31
CA ALA A 136 8.37 3.71 5.72
C ALA A 136 9.75 3.21 6.16
N PHE A 137 10.36 2.32 5.37
CA PHE A 137 11.71 1.83 5.64
C PHE A 137 12.74 2.96 5.66
N GLU A 138 12.80 3.78 4.60
CA GLU A 138 13.78 4.86 4.46
C GLU A 138 13.68 5.88 5.59
N VAL A 139 12.46 6.28 5.96
CA VAL A 139 12.22 7.28 7.01
C VAL A 139 12.57 6.71 8.38
N MET A 140 12.19 5.47 8.69
CA MET A 140 12.57 4.80 9.94
C MET A 140 14.08 4.67 10.08
N VAL A 141 14.80 4.24 9.04
CA VAL A 141 16.26 4.13 9.06
C VAL A 141 16.90 5.52 9.23
N SER A 142 16.39 6.54 8.54
CA SER A 142 16.87 7.91 8.68
C SER A 142 16.66 8.46 10.09
N ALA A 143 15.64 8.00 10.81
CA ALA A 143 15.37 8.31 12.21
C ALA A 143 16.23 7.48 13.20
N GLY A 144 17.13 6.62 12.70
CA GLY A 144 18.05 5.82 13.51
C GLY A 144 17.51 4.45 13.94
N ILE A 145 16.37 4.00 13.39
CA ILE A 145 15.87 2.64 13.59
C ILE A 145 16.75 1.68 12.77
N LYS A 146 17.07 0.52 13.35
CA LYS A 146 17.87 -0.49 12.66
C LYS A 146 17.13 -1.04 11.43
N GLU A 147 17.87 -1.33 10.37
CA GLU A 147 17.33 -1.82 9.10
C GLU A 147 16.50 -3.09 9.26
N GLU A 148 16.90 -4.02 10.15
CA GLU A 148 16.16 -5.25 10.41
C GLU A 148 14.77 -4.93 11.02
N SER A 149 14.70 -4.01 11.98
CA SER A 149 13.44 -3.59 12.59
C SER A 149 12.58 -2.83 11.57
N ALA A 150 13.18 -1.90 10.83
CA ALA A 150 12.48 -1.16 9.78
C ALA A 150 11.91 -2.09 8.69
N TYR A 151 12.62 -3.15 8.32
CA TYR A 151 12.12 -4.19 7.39
C TYR A 151 10.88 -4.91 7.93
N TYR A 152 10.91 -5.34 9.20
CA TYR A 152 9.75 -6.02 9.79
C TYR A 152 8.52 -5.13 9.78
N GLU A 153 8.65 -3.90 10.26
CA GLU A 153 7.54 -2.95 10.38
C GLU A 153 7.01 -2.49 9.03
N SER A 154 7.89 -2.21 8.05
CA SER A 154 7.47 -1.65 6.77
C SER A 154 7.01 -2.70 5.75
N LEU A 155 7.62 -3.91 5.75
CA LEU A 155 7.37 -4.90 4.71
C LEU A 155 6.78 -6.20 5.26
N HIS A 156 7.40 -6.79 6.29
CA HIS A 156 7.08 -8.16 6.69
C HIS A 156 5.70 -8.27 7.33
N GLU A 157 5.24 -7.25 8.04
CA GLU A 157 3.93 -7.23 8.71
C GLU A 157 2.77 -6.76 7.82
N THR A 158 3.08 -6.17 6.66
CA THR A 158 2.05 -5.66 5.72
C THR A 158 0.96 -6.68 5.38
N PRO A 159 1.26 -7.98 5.14
CA PRO A 159 0.24 -8.99 4.88
C PRO A 159 -0.75 -9.22 6.02
N LEU A 160 -0.40 -8.94 7.26
CA LEU A 160 -1.32 -9.09 8.40
C LEU A 160 -2.49 -8.13 8.28
N ILE A 161 -2.20 -6.87 7.95
CA ILE A 161 -3.21 -5.83 7.74
C ILE A 161 -3.99 -6.11 6.45
N ALA A 162 -3.31 -6.45 5.36
CA ALA A 162 -3.95 -6.77 4.08
C ALA A 162 -4.93 -7.95 4.20
N ASN A 163 -4.56 -8.99 4.94
CA ASN A 163 -5.42 -10.15 5.24
C ASN A 163 -6.66 -9.76 6.04
N THR A 164 -6.51 -8.78 6.94
CA THR A 164 -7.65 -8.25 7.70
C THR A 164 -8.58 -7.42 6.80
N ILE A 165 -8.02 -6.60 5.90
CA ILE A 165 -8.80 -5.87 4.88
C ILE A 165 -9.56 -6.83 3.97
N ALA A 166 -8.93 -7.93 3.53
CA ALA A 166 -9.59 -8.95 2.71
C ALA A 166 -10.83 -9.56 3.39
N ARG A 167 -10.80 -9.73 4.71
CA ARG A 167 -11.91 -10.31 5.48
C ARG A 167 -12.96 -9.30 5.92
N LYS A 168 -12.57 -8.04 6.13
CA LYS A 168 -13.36 -7.08 6.91
C LYS A 168 -13.50 -5.70 6.25
N LYS A 169 -12.88 -5.44 5.11
CA LYS A 169 -12.67 -4.11 4.53
C LYS A 169 -11.97 -3.15 5.52
N LEU A 170 -12.02 -1.84 5.26
CA LEU A 170 -11.21 -0.86 6.00
C LEU A 170 -11.81 -0.50 7.37
N TYR A 171 -13.13 -0.33 7.44
CA TYR A 171 -13.79 0.06 8.69
C TYR A 171 -13.56 -0.96 9.80
N GLU A 172 -13.95 -2.20 9.57
CA GLU A 172 -13.77 -3.23 10.59
C GLU A 172 -12.29 -3.61 10.79
N MET A 173 -11.43 -3.47 9.78
CA MET A 173 -10.00 -3.65 9.94
C MET A 173 -9.47 -2.68 10.98
N ASN A 174 -9.79 -1.38 10.85
CA ASN A 174 -9.35 -0.37 11.80
C ASN A 174 -9.91 -0.63 13.22
N VAL A 175 -11.15 -1.08 13.36
CA VAL A 175 -11.75 -1.37 14.68
C VAL A 175 -11.11 -2.57 15.39
N VAL A 176 -10.51 -3.52 14.68
CA VAL A 176 -9.93 -4.74 15.29
C VAL A 176 -8.43 -4.68 15.54
N ILE A 177 -7.75 -3.68 15.03
CA ILE A 177 -6.32 -3.43 15.35
C ILE A 177 -6.19 -2.69 16.68
N SER A 178 -4.97 -2.38 17.12
CA SER A 178 -4.80 -1.62 18.36
C SER A 178 -5.31 -0.19 18.23
N ASP A 179 -5.82 0.39 19.32
CA ASP A 179 -6.33 1.78 19.35
C ASP A 179 -5.31 2.79 18.82
N THR A 180 -4.04 2.61 19.17
CA THR A 180 -2.93 3.45 18.69
C THR A 180 -2.76 3.34 17.17
N ALA A 181 -2.81 2.13 16.63
CA ALA A 181 -2.68 1.90 15.19
C ALA A 181 -3.91 2.44 14.43
N GLU A 182 -5.12 2.24 14.96
CA GLU A 182 -6.33 2.80 14.38
C GLU A 182 -6.27 4.33 14.31
N TYR A 183 -5.94 4.97 15.43
CA TYR A 183 -5.83 6.42 15.49
C TYR A 183 -4.80 6.94 14.48
N GLY A 184 -3.63 6.30 14.40
CA GLY A 184 -2.58 6.62 13.43
C GLY A 184 -3.03 6.45 11.99
N CYS A 185 -3.74 5.36 11.66
CA CYS A 185 -4.28 5.13 10.32
C CYS A 185 -5.23 6.26 9.89
N TYR A 186 -6.16 6.66 10.74
CA TYR A 186 -7.09 7.73 10.41
C TYR A 186 -6.42 9.10 10.32
N LEU A 187 -5.50 9.41 11.22
CA LEU A 187 -4.75 10.65 11.20
C LEU A 187 -3.95 10.78 9.89
N PHE A 188 -3.25 9.70 9.52
CA PHE A 188 -2.48 9.65 8.28
C PHE A 188 -3.37 9.72 7.03
N ASP A 189 -4.46 8.95 6.98
CA ASP A 189 -5.42 8.99 5.87
C ASP A 189 -5.96 10.41 5.65
N HIS A 190 -6.36 11.08 6.71
CA HIS A 190 -6.89 12.44 6.64
C HIS A 190 -5.86 13.44 6.09
N ALA A 191 -4.59 13.29 6.48
CA ALA A 191 -3.51 14.14 6.01
C ALA A 191 -3.09 13.84 4.56
N CYS A 192 -3.11 12.56 4.12
CA CYS A 192 -2.64 12.18 2.80
C CYS A 192 -3.64 12.47 1.66
N ARG A 193 -4.95 12.46 1.93
CA ARG A 193 -5.99 12.66 0.90
C ARG A 193 -5.81 13.92 0.07
N PRO A 194 -5.63 15.13 0.66
CA PRO A 194 -5.42 16.34 -0.12
C PRO A 194 -4.12 16.32 -0.94
N LEU A 195 -3.06 15.67 -0.44
CA LEU A 195 -1.79 15.55 -1.15
C LEU A 195 -1.91 14.67 -2.40
N LEU A 196 -2.74 13.64 -2.33
CA LEU A 196 -2.94 12.69 -3.43
C LEU A 196 -4.03 13.12 -4.43
N ALA A 197 -4.78 14.19 -4.18
CA ALA A 197 -5.92 14.58 -5.01
C ALA A 197 -5.53 14.84 -6.47
N ASP A 198 -4.46 15.61 -6.72
CA ASP A 198 -3.97 15.89 -8.08
C ASP A 198 -3.41 14.64 -8.75
N PHE A 199 -2.64 13.85 -8.04
CA PHE A 199 -2.13 12.56 -8.52
C PHE A 199 -3.29 11.65 -8.95
N MET A 200 -4.28 11.44 -8.09
CA MET A 200 -5.44 10.59 -8.38
C MET A 200 -6.29 11.11 -9.53
N SER A 201 -6.36 12.43 -9.74
CA SER A 201 -7.11 13.03 -10.84
C SER A 201 -6.62 12.56 -12.22
N LYS A 202 -5.33 12.23 -12.34
CA LYS A 202 -4.64 11.81 -13.55
C LYS A 202 -4.69 10.30 -13.81
N MET A 203 -5.27 9.51 -12.91
CA MET A 203 -5.33 8.06 -13.05
C MET A 203 -6.39 7.62 -14.05
N TYR A 204 -6.03 6.65 -14.89
CA TYR A 204 -6.89 6.03 -15.90
C TYR A 204 -7.01 4.52 -15.69
N THR A 205 -7.93 3.89 -16.40
CA THR A 205 -8.26 2.47 -16.26
C THR A 205 -7.10 1.53 -16.53
N ASP A 206 -6.10 1.97 -17.30
CA ASP A 206 -4.86 1.21 -17.57
C ASP A 206 -4.06 0.84 -16.32
N VAL A 207 -4.21 1.63 -15.24
CA VAL A 207 -3.55 1.39 -13.96
C VAL A 207 -4.52 1.11 -12.81
N ILE A 208 -5.83 1.38 -13.00
CA ILE A 208 -6.88 1.19 -12.01
C ILE A 208 -8.05 0.38 -12.56
N GLY A 209 -7.92 -0.94 -12.66
CA GLY A 209 -9.07 -1.83 -12.86
C GLY A 209 -9.23 -2.49 -14.21
N ALA A 210 -8.55 -2.05 -15.28
CA ALA A 210 -8.63 -2.68 -16.59
C ALA A 210 -7.27 -3.14 -17.16
N GLY A 211 -6.19 -2.78 -16.49
CA GLY A 211 -4.83 -3.13 -16.89
C GLY A 211 -4.34 -2.44 -18.17
N MET A 212 -3.07 -2.59 -18.44
CA MET A 212 -2.43 -2.08 -19.65
C MET A 212 -2.70 -3.02 -20.82
N GLY A 213 -3.65 -2.65 -21.68
CA GLY A 213 -3.92 -3.39 -22.92
C GLY A 213 -2.85 -3.14 -23.98
N GLY A 214 -2.60 -4.16 -24.83
CA GLY A 214 -1.77 -4.04 -26.00
C GLY A 214 -0.30 -4.40 -25.82
N ASP A 215 0.39 -4.55 -26.96
CA ASP A 215 1.82 -4.85 -27.02
C ASP A 215 2.61 -3.50 -26.92
N ASN A 216 2.60 -2.90 -25.75
CA ASN A 216 3.38 -1.69 -25.49
C ASN A 216 4.86 -2.09 -25.37
N GLY A 217 5.64 -1.78 -26.39
CA GLY A 217 7.09 -1.97 -26.37
C GLY A 217 7.70 -1.23 -25.16
N VAL A 218 8.69 -1.85 -24.54
CA VAL A 218 9.46 -1.26 -23.42
C VAL A 218 10.88 -0.98 -23.91
N ASP A 219 11.41 0.17 -23.52
CA ASP A 219 12.84 0.41 -23.66
C ASP A 219 13.61 -0.57 -22.76
N ASN A 220 14.45 -1.39 -23.37
CA ASN A 220 15.23 -2.38 -22.65
C ASN A 220 16.22 -1.75 -21.65
N GLN A 221 16.75 -0.57 -21.95
CA GLN A 221 17.66 0.13 -21.02
C GLN A 221 16.90 0.64 -19.80
N GLU A 222 15.71 1.18 -20.01
CA GLU A 222 14.83 1.60 -18.92
C GLU A 222 14.42 0.41 -18.05
N LEU A 223 14.01 -0.71 -18.65
CA LEU A 223 13.65 -1.91 -17.90
C LEU A 223 14.81 -2.46 -17.06
N ILE A 224 16.03 -2.45 -17.61
CA ILE A 224 17.24 -2.83 -16.87
C ILE A 224 17.48 -1.89 -15.69
N ALA A 225 17.34 -0.58 -15.89
CA ALA A 225 17.51 0.42 -14.83
C ALA A 225 16.47 0.25 -13.73
N VAL A 226 15.20 0.03 -14.09
CA VAL A 226 14.09 -0.24 -13.14
C VAL A 226 14.37 -1.50 -12.32
N ASN A 227 14.73 -2.61 -12.97
CA ASN A 227 15.03 -3.87 -12.26
C ASN A 227 16.24 -3.71 -11.33
N HIS A 228 17.26 -2.94 -11.76
CA HIS A 228 18.40 -2.65 -10.89
C HIS A 228 17.99 -1.82 -9.67
N ALA A 229 17.23 -0.75 -9.87
CA ALA A 229 16.78 0.12 -8.78
C ALA A 229 15.95 -0.65 -7.74
N ILE A 230 15.04 -1.53 -8.19
CA ILE A 230 14.23 -2.38 -7.29
C ILE A 230 15.15 -3.28 -6.45
N ARG A 231 16.03 -4.05 -7.09
CA ARG A 231 16.84 -5.07 -6.42
C ARG A 231 17.94 -4.52 -5.53
N THR A 232 18.40 -3.30 -5.78
CA THR A 232 19.45 -2.65 -4.98
C THR A 232 18.89 -1.72 -3.90
N HIS A 233 17.56 -1.60 -3.79
CA HIS A 233 16.98 -0.82 -2.71
C HIS A 233 17.34 -1.45 -1.36
N PRO A 234 17.74 -0.67 -0.33
CA PRO A 234 18.18 -1.21 0.96
C PRO A 234 17.17 -2.18 1.60
N VAL A 235 15.86 -1.91 1.50
CA VAL A 235 14.83 -2.83 2.03
C VAL A 235 14.84 -4.21 1.34
N GLU A 236 15.20 -4.28 0.06
CA GLU A 236 15.35 -5.56 -0.65
C GLU A 236 16.61 -6.30 -0.22
N VAL A 237 17.72 -5.58 -0.07
CA VAL A 237 19.01 -6.16 0.34
C VAL A 237 18.91 -6.78 1.73
N ILE A 238 18.45 -6.03 2.74
CA ILE A 238 18.25 -6.56 4.10
C ILE A 238 17.14 -7.63 4.12
N GLY A 239 16.10 -7.45 3.31
CA GLY A 239 14.98 -8.39 3.22
C GLY A 239 15.40 -9.75 2.67
N GLU A 240 16.29 -9.82 1.68
CA GLU A 240 16.84 -11.07 1.15
C GLU A 240 17.62 -11.82 2.23
N GLU A 241 18.46 -11.11 3.00
CA GLU A 241 19.20 -11.67 4.12
C GLU A 241 18.25 -12.25 5.19
N LEU A 242 17.30 -11.45 5.66
CA LEU A 242 16.38 -11.85 6.72
C LEU A 242 15.48 -13.02 6.31
N ARG A 243 14.95 -13.02 5.10
CA ARG A 243 14.18 -14.14 4.54
C ARG A 243 15.01 -15.42 4.46
N GLY A 244 16.31 -15.30 4.28
CA GLY A 244 17.23 -16.44 4.33
C GLY A 244 17.26 -17.17 5.67
N TYR A 245 17.00 -16.47 6.78
CA TYR A 245 16.92 -17.03 8.13
C TYR A 245 15.51 -17.53 8.50
N MET A 246 14.48 -17.16 7.76
CA MET A 246 13.08 -17.54 8.02
C MET A 246 12.79 -18.94 7.49
N THR A 247 13.28 -19.98 8.15
CA THR A 247 13.20 -21.38 7.69
C THR A 247 11.78 -21.95 7.60
N ALA A 248 10.81 -21.35 8.30
CA ALA A 248 9.41 -21.74 8.25
C ALA A 248 8.65 -21.16 7.05
N MET A 249 9.20 -20.15 6.36
CA MET A 249 8.61 -19.59 5.16
C MET A 249 8.85 -20.50 3.95
N LYS A 250 7.77 -20.82 3.20
CA LYS A 250 7.91 -21.51 1.92
C LYS A 250 8.68 -20.62 0.95
N ARG A 251 9.78 -21.14 0.41
CA ARG A 251 10.44 -20.45 -0.70
C ARG A 251 9.53 -20.53 -1.94
N ILE A 252 9.33 -19.41 -2.58
CA ILE A 252 8.75 -19.36 -3.93
C ILE A 252 9.87 -19.82 -4.88
N VAL A 253 9.63 -20.91 -5.59
CA VAL A 253 10.56 -21.49 -6.58
C VAL A 253 10.16 -21.00 -7.96
#